data_0c443c7afd47ff8ce2798cf248f2940f
#
_entry.id   0c443c7afd47ff8ce2798cf248f2940f
#
_cell.length_a   1.000
_cell.length_b   1.000
_cell.length_c   1.000
_cell.angle_alpha   90.00
_cell.angle_beta   90.00
_cell.angle_gamma   90.00
#
_symmetry.space_group_name_H-M   'P 1'
#
loop_
_entity.id
_entity.type
_entity.pdbx_description
1 polymer ?
#
loop_
_entity_poly.entity_id
_entity_poly.type
_entity_poly.pdbx_seq_one_letter_code
_entity_poly.pdbx_strand_id
1 'polypeptide(L)'
;EILWCDWSSDVCSSDLHKILIHYGGKSAVKSGLIDDIKKCLTDAGFDFVTLGGVVPNPRLSKVREGISLCRKENIDFILAVGGGSVIDSAKAIGYGVANPWTDVWNFFLKTEVPTACIPIGAIPTIAASGSEMSGSCVITNEDGWLKRGSTCSDLCRPKFTLMNPRLTYTL
;
A
#
# COMPACT_ATOMS: atom_id res chain seq x y z
N GLU A 1 -14.04 -11.45 -15.24
CA GLU A 1 -14.69 -11.62 -13.93
C GLU A 1 -13.61 -11.54 -12.87
N ILE A 2 -13.55 -10.43 -12.15
CA ILE A 2 -12.81 -10.34 -10.89
C ILE A 2 -13.61 -11.21 -9.93
N LEU A 3 -13.06 -12.36 -9.53
CA LEU A 3 -13.66 -13.22 -8.52
C LEU A 3 -13.99 -12.36 -7.30
N TRP A 4 -15.27 -12.22 -7.01
CA TRP A 4 -15.76 -11.73 -5.73
C TRP A 4 -15.23 -12.66 -4.64
N CYS A 5 -14.12 -12.27 -4.01
CA CYS A 5 -13.79 -12.84 -2.73
C CYS A 5 -14.80 -12.29 -1.73
N ASP A 6 -15.43 -13.16 -1.01
CA ASP A 6 -16.29 -12.79 0.09
C ASP A 6 -15.47 -11.99 1.11
N TRP A 7 -15.60 -10.66 1.06
CA TRP A 7 -14.93 -9.73 1.95
C TRP A 7 -15.47 -9.78 3.38
N SER A 8 -16.39 -10.72 3.63
CA SER A 8 -17.27 -10.67 4.79
C SER A 8 -16.69 -11.17 6.10
N SER A 9 -15.48 -11.77 6.14
CA SER A 9 -15.09 -12.42 7.39
C SER A 9 -14.07 -11.71 8.28
N ASP A 10 -13.12 -10.89 7.75
CA ASP A 10 -12.08 -10.31 8.61
C ASP A 10 -11.66 -8.85 8.34
N VAL A 11 -12.11 -8.22 7.27
CA VAL A 11 -11.72 -6.85 6.89
C VAL A 11 -12.92 -5.92 6.71
N CYS A 12 -14.10 -6.45 6.49
CA CYS A 12 -15.34 -5.68 6.55
C CYS A 12 -15.79 -5.52 7.99
N SER A 13 -15.02 -4.78 8.78
CA SER A 13 -15.63 -4.14 9.93
C SER A 13 -16.48 -2.98 9.42
N SER A 14 -17.63 -2.79 10.02
CA SER A 14 -18.53 -1.65 9.83
C SER A 14 -17.88 -0.26 9.98
N ASP A 15 -16.58 -0.22 10.17
CA ASP A 15 -15.79 0.94 10.55
C ASP A 15 -14.81 1.40 9.46
N LEU A 16 -14.81 0.78 8.27
CA LEU A 16 -13.96 1.21 7.16
C LEU A 16 -14.66 2.34 6.39
N HIS A 17 -14.09 3.53 6.38
CA HIS A 17 -14.74 4.72 5.83
C HIS A 17 -14.11 5.19 4.52
N LYS A 18 -12.76 5.20 4.42
CA LYS A 18 -12.12 5.79 3.25
C LYS A 18 -10.81 5.11 2.88
N ILE A 19 -10.67 4.76 1.62
CA ILE A 19 -9.58 3.95 1.08
C ILE A 19 -8.58 4.81 0.30
N LEU A 20 -7.28 4.62 0.52
CA LEU A 20 -6.24 5.08 -0.40
C LEU A 20 -5.95 3.98 -1.42
N ILE A 21 -6.22 4.21 -2.71
CA ILE A 21 -5.71 3.37 -3.81
C ILE A 21 -4.30 3.85 -4.14
N HIS A 22 -3.28 3.07 -3.74
CA HIS A 22 -1.86 3.39 -3.97
C HIS A 22 -1.30 2.50 -5.08
N TYR A 23 -0.73 3.10 -6.12
CA TYR A 23 -0.32 2.35 -7.30
C TYR A 23 0.97 2.88 -7.94
N GLY A 24 1.56 2.07 -8.82
CA GLY A 24 2.78 2.39 -9.56
C GLY A 24 2.56 3.43 -10.66
N GLY A 25 3.44 3.38 -11.67
CA GLY A 25 3.40 4.32 -12.79
C GLY A 25 2.35 3.97 -13.85
N LYS A 26 2.82 3.57 -15.03
CA LYS A 26 1.97 3.55 -16.24
C LYS A 26 1.20 2.24 -16.47
N SER A 27 1.70 1.08 -16.00
CA SER A 27 1.15 -0.24 -16.38
C SER A 27 -0.26 -0.47 -15.83
N ALA A 28 -0.48 -0.30 -14.54
CA ALA A 28 -1.79 -0.50 -13.91
C ALA A 28 -2.87 0.49 -14.41
N VAL A 29 -2.44 1.71 -14.80
CA VAL A 29 -3.35 2.69 -15.42
C VAL A 29 -3.68 2.30 -16.85
N LYS A 30 -2.66 1.94 -17.65
CA LYS A 30 -2.84 1.57 -19.06
C LYS A 30 -3.66 0.29 -19.27
N SER A 31 -3.60 -0.65 -18.32
CA SER A 31 -4.39 -1.89 -18.36
C SER A 31 -5.86 -1.70 -18.00
N GLY A 32 -6.27 -0.50 -17.54
CA GLY A 32 -7.63 -0.25 -17.03
C GLY A 32 -7.87 -0.76 -15.59
N LEU A 33 -6.91 -1.47 -14.99
CA LEU A 33 -7.08 -2.09 -13.66
C LEU A 33 -7.49 -1.08 -12.58
N ILE A 34 -6.90 0.12 -12.60
CA ILE A 34 -7.22 1.15 -11.61
C ILE A 34 -8.67 1.63 -11.76
N ASP A 35 -9.17 1.76 -12.98
CA ASP A 35 -10.54 2.20 -13.23
C ASP A 35 -11.55 1.10 -12.88
N ASP A 36 -11.22 -0.16 -13.11
CA ASP A 36 -12.03 -1.30 -12.65
C ASP A 36 -12.13 -1.33 -11.12
N ILE A 37 -11.01 -1.13 -10.41
CA ILE A 37 -10.99 -1.07 -8.94
C ILE A 37 -11.84 0.10 -8.43
N LYS A 38 -11.70 1.30 -8.99
CA LYS A 38 -12.51 2.46 -8.63
C LYS A 38 -13.99 2.17 -8.80
N LYS A 39 -14.37 1.56 -9.95
CA LYS A 39 -15.75 1.18 -10.21
C LYS A 39 -16.26 0.20 -9.15
N CYS A 40 -15.51 -0.87 -8.86
CA CYS A 40 -15.90 -1.85 -7.83
C CYS A 40 -16.08 -1.20 -6.45
N LEU A 41 -15.19 -0.28 -6.04
CA LEU A 41 -15.30 0.41 -4.75
C LEU A 41 -16.51 1.36 -4.73
N THR A 42 -16.77 2.08 -5.83
CA THR A 42 -17.94 2.95 -5.95
C THR A 42 -19.25 2.14 -5.87
N ASP A 43 -19.31 1.02 -6.60
CA ASP A 43 -20.48 0.13 -6.60
C ASP A 43 -20.73 -0.49 -5.22
N ALA A 44 -19.66 -0.67 -4.42
CA ALA A 44 -19.72 -1.15 -3.04
C ALA A 44 -19.95 -0.04 -2.00
N GLY A 45 -20.04 1.23 -2.41
CA GLY A 45 -20.32 2.35 -1.52
C GLY A 45 -19.12 2.86 -0.71
N PHE A 46 -17.89 2.53 -1.10
CA PHE A 46 -16.69 3.02 -0.42
C PHE A 46 -16.20 4.34 -1.01
N ASP A 47 -15.84 5.27 -0.14
CA ASP A 47 -15.09 6.46 -0.51
C ASP A 47 -13.61 6.14 -0.70
N PHE A 48 -12.97 6.77 -1.69
CA PHE A 48 -11.56 6.57 -1.93
C PHE A 48 -10.86 7.81 -2.49
N VAL A 49 -9.56 7.85 -2.29
CA VAL A 49 -8.63 8.75 -3.00
C VAL A 49 -7.54 7.95 -3.67
N THR A 50 -6.83 8.53 -4.60
CA THR A 50 -5.79 7.84 -5.36
C THR A 50 -4.45 8.52 -5.22
N LEU A 51 -3.38 7.72 -5.08
CA LEU A 51 -1.99 8.17 -5.11
C LEU A 51 -1.16 7.25 -5.99
N GLY A 52 -0.88 7.69 -7.20
CA GLY A 52 -0.04 6.96 -8.16
C GLY A 52 1.40 7.44 -8.19
N GLY A 53 2.17 6.85 -9.12
CA GLY A 53 3.52 7.31 -9.44
C GLY A 53 4.63 6.68 -8.59
N VAL A 54 4.38 5.55 -7.92
CA VAL A 54 5.46 4.79 -7.28
C VAL A 54 6.42 4.26 -8.35
N VAL A 55 7.69 4.52 -8.14
CA VAL A 55 8.80 4.04 -8.99
C VAL A 55 9.48 2.83 -8.38
N PRO A 56 10.22 2.01 -9.16
CA PRO A 56 11.10 0.98 -8.61
C PRO A 56 12.04 1.56 -7.55
N ASN A 57 12.25 0.82 -6.44
CA ASN A 57 12.90 1.31 -5.23
C ASN A 57 12.15 2.54 -4.67
N PRO A 58 11.03 2.35 -3.99
CA PRO A 58 10.09 3.41 -3.64
C PRO A 58 10.76 4.51 -2.81
N ARG A 59 10.41 5.76 -3.11
CA ARG A 59 11.05 6.96 -2.57
C ARG A 59 10.41 7.40 -1.27
N LEU A 60 11.25 7.88 -0.35
CA LEU A 60 10.79 8.43 0.92
C LEU A 60 9.88 9.67 0.72
N SER A 61 10.20 10.50 -0.27
CA SER A 61 9.37 11.66 -0.62
C SER A 61 7.93 11.24 -0.97
N LYS A 62 7.75 10.15 -1.76
CA LYS A 62 6.43 9.62 -2.11
C LYS A 62 5.71 9.04 -0.89
N VAL A 63 6.43 8.40 0.02
CA VAL A 63 5.87 7.92 1.29
C VAL A 63 5.36 9.08 2.14
N ARG A 64 6.15 10.15 2.29
CA ARG A 64 5.73 11.35 3.04
C ARG A 64 4.53 12.05 2.40
N GLU A 65 4.47 12.12 1.07
CA GLU A 65 3.29 12.60 0.33
C GLU A 65 2.05 11.78 0.68
N GLY A 66 2.18 10.44 0.66
CA GLY A 66 1.10 9.53 1.01
C GLY A 66 0.63 9.68 2.46
N ILE A 67 1.56 9.83 3.40
CA ILE A 67 1.24 10.07 4.82
C ILE A 67 0.44 11.37 4.97
N SER A 68 0.88 12.45 4.32
CA SER A 68 0.21 13.75 4.36
C SER A 68 -1.20 13.67 3.78
N LEU A 69 -1.34 12.98 2.65
CA LEU A 69 -2.63 12.76 2.00
C LEU A 69 -3.57 11.93 2.89
N CYS A 70 -3.10 10.82 3.46
CA CYS A 70 -3.90 9.97 4.33
C CYS A 70 -4.42 10.74 5.55
N ARG A 71 -3.58 11.55 6.18
CA ARG A 71 -3.98 12.36 7.34
C ARG A 71 -5.00 13.42 6.96
N LYS A 72 -4.80 14.12 5.83
CA LYS A 72 -5.72 15.14 5.33
C LYS A 72 -7.11 14.57 5.03
N GLU A 73 -7.15 13.40 4.41
CA GLU A 73 -8.35 12.75 3.92
C GLU A 73 -8.98 11.76 4.91
N ASN A 74 -8.38 11.59 6.11
CA ASN A 74 -8.81 10.62 7.12
C ASN A 74 -8.90 9.19 6.59
N ILE A 75 -7.85 8.76 5.88
CA ILE A 75 -7.77 7.41 5.32
C ILE A 75 -7.54 6.38 6.44
N ASP A 76 -8.33 5.33 6.43
CA ASP A 76 -8.27 4.23 7.39
C ASP A 76 -7.84 2.89 6.78
N PHE A 77 -7.71 2.82 5.45
CA PHE A 77 -7.24 1.64 4.72
C PHE A 77 -6.40 2.00 3.49
N ILE A 78 -5.35 1.21 3.19
CA ILE A 78 -4.56 1.37 1.98
C ILE A 78 -4.68 0.13 1.10
N LEU A 79 -5.13 0.31 -0.15
CA LEU A 79 -5.12 -0.71 -1.18
C LEU A 79 -3.91 -0.51 -2.10
N ALA A 80 -2.91 -1.37 -1.97
CA ALA A 80 -1.69 -1.35 -2.77
C ALA A 80 -1.89 -2.12 -4.08
N VAL A 81 -1.85 -1.45 -5.22
CA VAL A 81 -2.06 -2.05 -6.55
C VAL A 81 -0.78 -1.96 -7.37
N GLY A 82 -0.03 -3.04 -7.48
CA GLY A 82 1.24 -3.05 -8.20
C GLY A 82 2.22 -4.11 -7.75
N GLY A 83 3.49 -3.93 -8.07
CA GLY A 83 4.58 -4.82 -7.63
C GLY A 83 5.06 -4.50 -6.21
N GLY A 84 6.11 -5.21 -5.76
CA GLY A 84 6.68 -5.07 -4.42
C GLY A 84 7.01 -3.65 -3.99
N SER A 85 7.47 -2.80 -4.91
CA SER A 85 7.75 -1.39 -4.59
C SER A 85 6.51 -0.60 -4.16
N VAL A 86 5.35 -0.90 -4.75
CA VAL A 86 4.08 -0.27 -4.37
C VAL A 86 3.64 -0.77 -3.00
N ILE A 87 3.74 -2.07 -2.77
CA ILE A 87 3.37 -2.70 -1.50
C ILE A 87 4.28 -2.18 -0.37
N ASP A 88 5.58 -2.08 -0.61
CA ASP A 88 6.54 -1.54 0.37
C ASP A 88 6.27 -0.07 0.69
N SER A 89 5.95 0.73 -0.33
CA SER A 89 5.53 2.13 -0.15
C SER A 89 4.26 2.24 0.68
N ALA A 90 3.25 1.41 0.41
CA ALA A 90 2.00 1.37 1.18
C ALA A 90 2.23 1.02 2.65
N LYS A 91 3.08 0.06 2.94
CA LYS A 91 3.48 -0.31 4.31
C LYS A 91 4.12 0.85 5.05
N ALA A 92 5.07 1.54 4.40
CA ALA A 92 5.72 2.70 4.98
C ALA A 92 4.74 3.86 5.22
N ILE A 93 3.79 4.09 4.31
CA ILE A 93 2.70 5.05 4.52
C ILE A 93 1.87 4.64 5.74
N GLY A 94 1.46 3.37 5.83
CA GLY A 94 0.69 2.84 6.94
C GLY A 94 1.36 3.04 8.30
N TYR A 95 2.68 2.85 8.38
CA TYR A 95 3.46 3.17 9.57
C TYR A 95 3.42 4.65 9.90
N GLY A 96 3.73 5.51 8.92
CA GLY A 96 3.81 6.94 9.15
C GLY A 96 2.48 7.56 9.55
N VAL A 97 1.36 7.05 9.05
CA VAL A 97 0.02 7.52 9.43
C VAL A 97 -0.30 7.16 10.86
N ALA A 98 -0.06 5.90 11.24
CA ALA A 98 -0.41 5.37 12.57
C ALA A 98 0.53 5.85 13.69
N ASN A 99 1.71 6.38 13.35
CA ASN A 99 2.71 6.86 14.33
C ASN A 99 3.06 8.34 14.07
N PRO A 100 2.17 9.28 14.42
CA PRO A 100 2.31 10.70 14.05
C PRO A 100 3.38 11.47 14.84
N TRP A 101 3.93 10.88 15.89
CA TRP A 101 4.91 11.51 16.78
C TRP A 101 6.34 11.56 16.22
N THR A 102 6.61 10.82 15.12
CA THR A 102 7.95 10.74 14.55
C THR A 102 7.93 10.72 13.02
N ASP A 103 9.07 11.03 12.41
CA ASP A 103 9.25 10.83 10.96
C ASP A 103 9.36 9.34 10.64
N VAL A 104 8.66 8.91 9.60
CA VAL A 104 8.64 7.50 9.17
C VAL A 104 10.03 6.93 8.88
N TRP A 105 10.99 7.77 8.48
CA TRP A 105 12.35 7.34 8.19
C TRP A 105 13.10 6.81 9.42
N ASN A 106 12.74 7.25 10.62
CA ASN A 106 13.33 6.77 11.88
C ASN A 106 13.13 5.26 12.09
N PHE A 107 12.04 4.69 11.55
CA PHE A 107 11.80 3.25 11.56
C PHE A 107 12.79 2.49 10.64
N PHE A 108 13.22 3.12 9.56
CA PHE A 108 14.22 2.56 8.64
C PHE A 108 15.67 2.76 9.13
N LEU A 109 15.91 3.78 9.92
CA LEU A 109 17.17 3.97 10.65
C LEU A 109 17.27 3.07 11.89
N LYS A 110 16.16 2.45 12.31
CA LYS A 110 16.06 1.64 13.53
C LYS A 110 16.33 2.44 14.81
N THR A 111 16.13 3.74 14.76
CA THR A 111 16.18 4.62 15.94
C THR A 111 14.89 4.58 16.73
N GLU A 112 13.79 4.20 16.05
CA GLU A 112 12.48 4.01 16.65
C GLU A 112 11.81 2.76 16.08
N VAL A 113 10.79 2.25 16.78
CA VAL A 113 10.01 1.08 16.38
C VAL A 113 8.55 1.50 16.18
N PRO A 114 7.93 1.20 15.02
CA PRO A 114 6.52 1.50 14.84
C PRO A 114 5.67 0.63 15.78
N THR A 115 4.67 1.23 16.40
CA THR A 115 3.76 0.55 17.34
C THR A 115 2.42 0.18 16.71
N ALA A 116 2.11 0.79 15.56
CA ALA A 116 0.87 0.56 14.82
C ALA A 116 1.09 0.73 13.30
N CYS A 117 0.15 0.24 12.52
CA CYS A 117 0.05 0.44 11.08
C CYS A 117 -1.41 0.45 10.69
N ILE A 118 -1.85 1.37 9.83
CA ILE A 118 -3.19 1.27 9.27
C ILE A 118 -3.28 0.03 8.38
N PRO A 119 -4.43 -0.65 8.30
CA PRO A 119 -4.54 -1.90 7.56
C PRO A 119 -4.30 -1.71 6.05
N ILE A 120 -3.71 -2.74 5.44
CA ILE A 120 -3.29 -2.74 4.04
C ILE A 120 -3.86 -3.98 3.35
N GLY A 121 -4.41 -3.80 2.15
CA GLY A 121 -4.69 -4.87 1.20
C GLY A 121 -3.73 -4.78 0.02
N ALA A 122 -3.47 -5.89 -0.66
CA ALA A 122 -2.59 -5.93 -1.82
C ALA A 122 -3.25 -6.58 -3.05
N ILE A 123 -3.03 -5.97 -4.21
CA ILE A 123 -3.33 -6.54 -5.54
C ILE A 123 -2.02 -6.57 -6.32
N PRO A 124 -1.24 -7.67 -6.23
CA PRO A 124 0.03 -7.78 -6.94
C PRO A 124 -0.19 -7.86 -8.45
N THR A 125 0.59 -7.08 -9.20
CA THR A 125 0.59 -7.13 -10.68
C THR A 125 1.81 -7.85 -11.23
N ILE A 126 2.67 -8.37 -10.35
CA ILE A 126 3.86 -9.15 -10.68
C ILE A 126 4.16 -10.13 -9.54
N ALA A 127 4.39 -11.39 -9.88
CA ALA A 127 4.74 -12.45 -8.93
C ALA A 127 6.26 -12.51 -8.74
N ALA A 128 6.86 -11.61 -7.95
CA ALA A 128 8.32 -11.52 -7.84
C ALA A 128 8.87 -11.29 -6.43
N SER A 129 8.24 -10.48 -5.59
CA SER A 129 8.87 -9.99 -4.36
C SER A 129 8.43 -10.69 -3.07
N GLY A 130 7.25 -11.30 -3.05
CA GLY A 130 6.64 -11.84 -1.83
C GLY A 130 6.26 -10.76 -0.80
N SER A 131 6.31 -9.46 -1.18
CA SER A 131 6.00 -8.38 -0.26
C SER A 131 4.55 -8.42 0.21
N GLU A 132 3.65 -8.96 -0.59
CA GLU A 132 2.23 -9.16 -0.26
C GLU A 132 1.99 -10.08 0.94
N MET A 133 2.97 -10.94 1.27
CA MET A 133 2.91 -11.88 2.41
C MET A 133 3.95 -11.56 3.51
N SER A 134 4.75 -10.53 3.32
CA SER A 134 5.88 -10.19 4.20
C SER A 134 5.51 -9.10 5.22
N GLY A 135 6.08 -9.17 6.41
CA GLY A 135 6.06 -8.11 7.44
C GLY A 135 7.23 -7.13 7.31
N SER A 136 7.88 -7.04 6.16
CA SER A 136 8.99 -6.11 5.90
C SER A 136 8.70 -5.21 4.71
N CYS A 137 9.38 -4.06 4.65
CA CYS A 137 9.34 -3.15 3.52
C CYS A 137 10.69 -2.45 3.36
N VAL A 138 11.00 -2.02 2.14
CA VAL A 138 12.26 -1.37 1.79
C VAL A 138 11.98 -0.03 1.11
N ILE A 139 12.56 1.05 1.64
CA ILE A 139 12.40 2.42 1.13
C ILE A 139 13.77 3.01 0.82
N THR A 140 13.82 3.88 -0.17
CA THR A 140 15.01 4.65 -0.54
C THR A 140 14.82 6.11 -0.16
N ASN A 141 15.68 6.62 0.71
CA ASN A 141 15.79 8.05 0.97
C ASN A 141 16.63 8.68 -0.14
N GLU A 142 16.07 9.69 -0.81
CA GLU A 142 16.75 10.40 -1.88
C GLU A 142 17.93 11.24 -1.38
N ASP A 143 17.90 11.65 -0.11
CA ASP A 143 19.05 12.26 0.55
C ASP A 143 20.10 11.18 0.82
N GLY A 144 21.20 11.24 0.07
CA GLY A 144 22.28 10.25 0.11
C GLY A 144 21.96 8.91 -0.55
N TRP A 145 20.80 8.76 -1.18
CA TRP A 145 20.37 7.52 -1.86
C TRP A 145 20.44 6.27 -0.99
N LEU A 146 20.06 6.42 0.27
CA LEU A 146 20.13 5.37 1.26
C LEU A 146 18.92 4.43 1.13
N LYS A 147 19.17 3.17 0.72
CA LYS A 147 18.16 2.12 0.68
C LYS A 147 18.19 1.34 1.99
N ARG A 148 17.09 1.35 2.73
CA ARG A 148 16.96 0.71 4.04
C ARG A 148 15.69 -0.12 4.13
N GLY A 149 15.79 -1.24 4.85
CA GLY A 149 14.65 -2.10 5.19
C GLY A 149 14.19 -1.86 6.62
N SER A 150 12.90 -1.90 6.83
CA SER A 150 12.27 -2.00 8.13
C SER A 150 11.50 -3.31 8.21
N THR A 151 11.61 -4.00 9.33
CA THR A 151 10.87 -5.22 9.62
C THR A 151 10.13 -5.01 10.93
N CYS A 152 8.83 -5.07 10.88
CA CYS A 152 7.97 -4.93 12.04
C CYS A 152 6.91 -6.02 12.05
N SER A 153 7.39 -7.25 11.98
CA SER A 153 6.60 -8.47 12.10
C SER A 153 5.22 -8.36 11.39
N ASP A 154 4.15 -8.56 12.13
CA ASP A 154 2.80 -8.66 11.55
C ASP A 154 2.07 -7.32 11.40
N LEU A 155 2.62 -6.21 11.92
CA LEU A 155 1.94 -4.91 11.88
C LEU A 155 1.61 -4.44 10.46
N CYS A 156 2.58 -4.56 9.53
CA CYS A 156 2.40 -4.09 8.15
C CYS A 156 2.16 -5.21 7.14
N ARG A 157 1.98 -6.45 7.59
CA ARG A 157 1.60 -7.53 6.69
C ARG A 157 0.22 -7.22 6.11
N PRO A 158 0.04 -7.27 4.78
CA PRO A 158 -1.27 -7.08 4.18
C PRO A 158 -2.31 -8.01 4.80
N LYS A 159 -3.48 -7.46 5.10
CA LYS A 159 -4.61 -8.22 5.68
C LYS A 159 -5.19 -9.22 4.70
N PHE A 160 -5.14 -8.89 3.42
CA PHE A 160 -5.47 -9.80 2.32
C PHE A 160 -4.62 -9.50 1.09
N THR A 161 -4.58 -10.48 0.19
CA THR A 161 -3.92 -10.37 -1.10
C THR A 161 -4.80 -10.96 -2.18
N LEU A 162 -5.21 -10.14 -3.16
CA LEU A 162 -5.96 -10.60 -4.33
C LEU A 162 -4.98 -10.92 -5.47
N MET A 163 -4.65 -12.19 -5.63
CA MET A 163 -3.74 -12.67 -6.67
C MET A 163 -4.53 -13.12 -7.90
N ASN A 164 -4.52 -12.29 -8.95
CA ASN A 164 -5.06 -12.65 -10.25
C ASN A 164 -3.91 -12.96 -11.22
N PRO A 165 -3.70 -14.22 -11.63
CA PRO A 165 -2.60 -14.60 -12.53
C PRO A 165 -2.61 -13.86 -13.87
N ARG A 166 -3.78 -13.42 -14.36
CA ARG A 166 -3.89 -12.66 -15.60
C ARG A 166 -3.19 -11.30 -15.55
N LEU A 167 -3.03 -10.71 -14.36
CA LEU A 167 -2.32 -9.44 -14.17
C LEU A 167 -0.81 -9.59 -14.36
N THR A 168 -0.29 -10.82 -14.33
CA THR A 168 1.15 -11.12 -14.43
C THR A 168 1.58 -11.57 -15.84
N TYR A 169 0.67 -11.66 -16.81
CA TYR A 169 0.97 -12.12 -18.18
C TYR A 169 1.77 -11.11 -19.03
N THR A 170 2.12 -9.98 -18.47
CA THR A 170 2.91 -8.94 -19.17
C THR A 170 4.43 -9.07 -18.95
N LEU A 171 4.85 -10.19 -18.40
CA LEU A 171 6.26 -10.54 -18.19
C LEU A 171 6.83 -11.33 -19.38
#